data_c1762e8bf5e1448ad9620b275d295d3c
#
_entry.id   c1762e8bf5e1448ad9620b275d295d3c
#
_cell.length_a   1.000
_cell.length_b   1.000
_cell.length_c   1.000
_cell.angle_alpha   90.00
_cell.angle_beta   90.00
_cell.angle_gamma   90.00
#
_symmetry.space_group_name_H-M   'P 1'
#
loop_
_entity.id
_entity.type
_entity.pdbx_description
1 polymer ?
#
loop_
_entity_poly.entity_id
_entity_poly.type
_entity_poly.pdbx_seq_one_letter_code
_entity_poly.pdbx_strand_id
1 'polypeptide(L)'
;VTGVQTCALPILSMDFVFDALSTGRRIKCLTVVDDFTKVSVDILVEYGISGFRVTRALDEMARFRGYPQAIRTDQGPEFTGKALNQWAYQRDIKLKLIQPGKPTQNAFIKSFNGKFRDECLSEHWFYSLAEARIRIAAWRRDYNEHRPHSAIGNLTPAEFAASWRTRQQQLKQEKLISTPGLTN
;
A
#
# COMPACT_ATOMS: atom_id res chain seq x y z
N VAL A 1 21.84 12.05 -22.94
CA VAL A 1 22.02 10.95 -21.97
C VAL A 1 21.29 11.34 -20.69
N THR A 2 20.24 10.68 -20.49
CA THR A 2 19.17 10.89 -19.51
C THR A 2 19.67 10.79 -18.08
N GLY A 3 19.56 11.88 -17.35
CA GLY A 3 19.73 11.91 -15.90
C GLY A 3 18.70 10.99 -15.24
N VAL A 4 19.16 9.89 -14.66
CA VAL A 4 18.37 8.93 -13.92
C VAL A 4 17.80 9.63 -12.69
N GLN A 5 16.54 9.92 -12.76
CA GLN A 5 15.75 10.41 -11.65
C GLN A 5 15.51 9.22 -10.71
N THR A 6 16.42 9.00 -9.76
CA THR A 6 16.23 8.02 -8.68
C THR A 6 15.32 8.58 -7.58
N CYS A 7 14.14 8.99 -7.97
CA CYS A 7 13.03 9.01 -7.04
C CYS A 7 12.54 7.56 -7.02
N ALA A 8 12.87 6.81 -5.97
CA ALA A 8 12.36 5.46 -5.82
C ALA A 8 10.83 5.56 -5.72
N LEU A 9 10.15 5.30 -6.83
CA LEU A 9 8.70 5.22 -6.83
C LEU A 9 8.31 4.04 -5.92
N PRO A 10 7.28 4.18 -5.09
CA PRO A 10 6.92 3.16 -4.12
C PRO A 10 6.58 1.83 -4.80
N ILE A 11 7.00 0.74 -4.17
CA ILE A 11 6.51 -0.61 -4.47
C ILE A 11 5.41 -0.89 -3.46
N LEU A 12 4.20 -1.12 -3.95
CA LEU A 12 3.08 -1.49 -3.11
C LEU A 12 2.92 -3.01 -3.07
N SER A 13 2.65 -3.54 -1.87
CA SER A 13 2.18 -4.91 -1.70
C SER A 13 0.69 -4.91 -1.39
N MET A 14 -0.05 -5.82 -2.01
CA MET A 14 -1.49 -5.98 -1.82
C MET A 14 -1.84 -7.42 -1.48
N ASP A 15 -2.84 -7.58 -0.62
CA ASP A 15 -3.36 -8.89 -0.25
C ASP A 15 -4.81 -8.77 0.24
N PHE A 16 -5.53 -9.89 0.31
CA PHE A 16 -6.87 -9.95 0.84
C PHE A 16 -6.92 -10.60 2.23
N VAL A 17 -7.66 -9.97 3.12
CA VAL A 17 -8.02 -10.51 4.42
C VAL A 17 -9.55 -10.65 4.48
N PHE A 18 -10.01 -11.76 5.01
CA PHE A 18 -11.45 -12.06 5.13
C PHE A 18 -11.87 -12.07 6.59
N ASP A 19 -13.08 -11.56 6.84
CA ASP A 19 -13.74 -11.59 8.13
C ASP A 19 -15.26 -11.64 7.92
N ALA A 20 -16.02 -11.57 9.00
CA ALA A 20 -17.49 -11.57 8.96
C ALA A 20 -18.06 -10.55 9.94
N LEU A 21 -19.21 -9.98 9.57
CA LEU A 21 -20.04 -9.21 10.49
C LEU A 21 -20.67 -10.14 11.55
N SER A 22 -21.15 -9.58 12.64
CA SER A 22 -21.89 -10.29 13.70
C SER A 22 -23.12 -11.06 13.17
N THR A 23 -23.66 -10.62 12.03
CA THR A 23 -24.76 -11.31 11.31
C THR A 23 -24.30 -12.54 10.53
N GLY A 24 -22.99 -12.87 10.53
CA GLY A 24 -22.40 -13.94 9.72
C GLY A 24 -22.12 -13.53 8.26
N ARG A 25 -22.48 -12.34 7.85
CA ARG A 25 -22.21 -11.87 6.48
C ARG A 25 -20.72 -11.60 6.29
N ARG A 26 -20.12 -12.27 5.31
CA ARG A 26 -18.69 -12.12 5.01
C ARG A 26 -18.35 -10.72 4.52
N ILE A 27 -17.20 -10.22 4.95
CA ILE A 27 -16.56 -9.01 4.43
C ILE A 27 -15.18 -9.36 3.91
N LYS A 28 -14.73 -8.58 2.92
CA LYS A 28 -13.43 -8.73 2.27
C LYS A 28 -12.67 -7.42 2.42
N CYS A 29 -11.44 -7.51 2.92
CA CYS A 29 -10.56 -6.37 3.11
C CYS A 29 -9.40 -6.47 2.11
N LEU A 30 -9.22 -5.47 1.25
CA LEU A 30 -8.01 -5.32 0.45
C LEU A 30 -7.03 -4.47 1.24
N THR A 31 -5.94 -5.06 1.68
CA THR A 31 -4.84 -4.36 2.34
C THR A 31 -3.81 -3.91 1.31
N VAL A 32 -3.39 -2.65 1.39
CA VAL A 32 -2.37 -2.06 0.52
C VAL A 32 -1.31 -1.39 1.38
N VAL A 33 -0.07 -1.84 1.27
CA VAL A 33 1.05 -1.33 2.07
C VAL A 33 2.21 -0.92 1.16
N ASP A 34 2.95 0.09 1.59
CA ASP A 34 4.17 0.53 0.94
C ASP A 34 5.36 -0.26 1.53
N ASP A 35 6.02 -1.06 0.71
CA ASP A 35 7.12 -1.93 1.14
C ASP A 35 8.31 -1.15 1.71
N PHE A 36 8.53 0.08 1.28
CA PHE A 36 9.65 0.90 1.72
C PHE A 36 9.33 1.66 3.01
N THR A 37 8.27 2.47 2.99
CA THR A 37 7.92 3.34 4.13
C THR A 37 7.16 2.62 5.24
N LYS A 38 6.71 1.39 4.99
CA LYS A 38 5.86 0.60 5.89
C LYS A 38 4.47 1.19 6.13
N VAL A 39 4.11 2.24 5.43
CA VAL A 39 2.79 2.87 5.52
C VAL A 39 1.70 1.92 5.03
N SER A 40 0.67 1.71 5.85
CA SER A 40 -0.59 1.16 5.36
C SER A 40 -1.29 2.23 4.52
N VAL A 41 -1.23 2.05 3.20
CA VAL A 41 -1.75 3.04 2.23
C VAL A 41 -3.26 3.11 2.33
N ASP A 42 -3.90 1.94 2.29
CA ASP A 42 -5.33 1.82 2.49
C ASP A 42 -5.74 0.41 2.92
N ILE A 43 -6.93 0.30 3.51
CA ILE A 43 -7.64 -0.95 3.75
C ILE A 43 -9.07 -0.76 3.24
N LEU A 44 -9.35 -1.22 2.03
CA LEU A 44 -10.69 -1.17 1.46
C LEU A 44 -11.54 -2.31 2.02
N VAL A 45 -12.72 -2.00 2.57
CA VAL A 45 -13.62 -2.97 3.20
C VAL A 45 -14.96 -3.01 2.49
N GLU A 46 -15.28 -4.15 1.88
CA GLU A 46 -16.53 -4.35 1.14
C GLU A 46 -17.03 -5.80 1.31
N TYR A 47 -18.26 -6.08 0.88
CA TYR A 47 -18.79 -7.44 0.85
C TYR A 47 -18.14 -8.30 -0.24
N GLY A 48 -17.72 -7.67 -1.32
CA GLY A 48 -17.01 -8.29 -2.43
C GLY A 48 -16.17 -7.27 -3.16
N ILE A 49 -14.94 -7.64 -3.51
CA ILE A 49 -13.99 -6.78 -4.23
C ILE A 49 -13.56 -7.55 -5.48
N SER A 50 -14.00 -7.07 -6.65
CA SER A 50 -13.59 -7.59 -7.95
C SER A 50 -12.26 -6.97 -8.39
N GLY A 51 -11.59 -7.56 -9.39
CA GLY A 51 -10.38 -6.97 -9.99
C GLY A 51 -10.62 -5.55 -10.53
N PHE A 52 -11.80 -5.25 -11.05
CA PHE A 52 -12.17 -3.90 -11.48
C PHE A 52 -12.30 -2.93 -10.30
N ARG A 53 -12.83 -3.40 -9.15
CA ARG A 53 -12.89 -2.57 -7.93
C ARG A 53 -11.49 -2.30 -7.36
N VAL A 54 -10.57 -3.28 -7.48
CA VAL A 54 -9.15 -3.09 -7.12
C VAL A 54 -8.54 -1.94 -7.94
N THR A 55 -8.73 -1.92 -9.26
CA THR A 55 -8.15 -0.85 -10.10
C THR A 55 -8.69 0.52 -9.75
N ARG A 56 -9.98 0.64 -9.45
CA ARG A 56 -10.58 1.90 -8.98
C ARG A 56 -10.01 2.36 -7.64
N ALA A 57 -9.82 1.45 -6.70
CA ALA A 57 -9.20 1.77 -5.42
C ALA A 57 -7.76 2.28 -5.60
N LEU A 58 -7.00 1.65 -6.49
CA LEU A 58 -5.64 2.09 -6.82
C LEU A 58 -5.62 3.49 -7.47
N ASP A 59 -6.57 3.81 -8.34
CA ASP A 59 -6.71 5.16 -8.90
C ASP A 59 -7.08 6.19 -7.82
N GLU A 60 -7.96 5.84 -6.88
CA GLU A 60 -8.31 6.69 -5.74
C GLU A 60 -7.08 6.99 -4.86
N MET A 61 -6.28 5.98 -4.55
CA MET A 61 -5.02 6.14 -3.78
C MET A 61 -3.98 6.97 -4.54
N ALA A 62 -3.89 6.78 -5.85
CA ALA A 62 -2.91 7.47 -6.71
C ALA A 62 -3.15 8.98 -6.80
N ARG A 63 -4.38 9.47 -6.59
CA ARG A 63 -4.70 10.91 -6.54
C ARG A 63 -3.89 11.67 -5.49
N PHE A 64 -3.54 11.01 -4.38
CA PHE A 64 -2.84 11.62 -3.26
C PHE A 64 -1.35 11.26 -3.22
N ARG A 65 -0.96 10.13 -3.79
CA ARG A 65 0.40 9.59 -3.66
C ARG A 65 1.14 9.43 -4.98
N GLY A 66 0.46 9.58 -6.10
CA GLY A 66 0.95 9.16 -7.41
C GLY A 66 0.89 7.64 -7.59
N TYR A 67 1.15 7.20 -8.81
CA TYR A 67 1.19 5.78 -9.15
C TYR A 67 2.47 5.12 -8.67
N PRO A 68 2.42 3.84 -8.21
CA PRO A 68 3.61 3.11 -7.82
C PRO A 68 4.40 2.65 -9.06
N GLN A 69 5.70 2.38 -8.87
CA GLN A 69 6.52 1.75 -9.91
C GLN A 69 6.14 0.28 -10.13
N ALA A 70 5.80 -0.40 -9.05
CA ALA A 70 5.44 -1.80 -9.09
C ALA A 70 4.41 -2.13 -8.01
N ILE A 71 3.64 -3.17 -8.28
CA ILE A 71 2.70 -3.75 -7.32
C ILE A 71 3.03 -5.23 -7.16
N ARG A 72 3.16 -5.67 -5.92
CA ARG A 72 3.37 -7.06 -5.55
C ARG A 72 2.08 -7.64 -5.01
N THR A 73 1.67 -8.79 -5.56
CA THR A 73 0.47 -9.51 -5.14
C THR A 73 0.70 -11.01 -5.20
N ASP A 74 -0.17 -11.77 -4.55
CA ASP A 74 -0.30 -13.20 -4.83
C ASP A 74 -0.96 -13.45 -6.20
N GLN A 75 -1.25 -14.70 -6.50
CA GLN A 75 -1.89 -15.10 -7.74
C GLN A 75 -3.41 -15.28 -7.61
N GLY A 76 -4.04 -14.56 -6.70
CA GLY A 76 -5.49 -14.56 -6.56
C GLY A 76 -6.19 -14.13 -7.88
N PRO A 77 -7.40 -14.63 -8.15
CA PRO A 77 -8.11 -14.35 -9.40
C PRO A 77 -8.38 -12.86 -9.62
N GLU A 78 -8.54 -12.08 -8.57
CA GLU A 78 -8.73 -10.63 -8.63
C GLU A 78 -7.46 -9.89 -9.10
N PHE A 79 -6.29 -10.49 -8.86
CA PHE A 79 -4.99 -9.91 -9.20
C PHE A 79 -4.44 -10.43 -10.53
N THR A 80 -4.82 -11.64 -10.95
CA THR A 80 -4.39 -12.23 -12.23
C THR A 80 -5.37 -11.92 -13.37
N GLY A 81 -6.50 -11.30 -13.07
CA GLY A 81 -7.53 -10.96 -14.03
C GLY A 81 -7.11 -9.88 -15.03
N LYS A 82 -7.82 -9.81 -16.16
CA LYS A 82 -7.56 -8.84 -17.24
C LYS A 82 -7.62 -7.38 -16.76
N ALA A 83 -8.50 -7.06 -15.80
CA ALA A 83 -8.71 -5.69 -15.32
C ALA A 83 -7.43 -5.09 -14.73
N LEU A 84 -6.77 -5.79 -13.80
CA LEU A 84 -5.54 -5.29 -13.17
C LEU A 84 -4.37 -5.27 -14.16
N ASN A 85 -4.26 -6.30 -15.02
CA ASN A 85 -3.20 -6.35 -16.03
C ASN A 85 -3.30 -5.20 -17.04
N GLN A 86 -4.48 -4.91 -17.57
CA GLN A 86 -4.69 -3.78 -18.49
C GLN A 86 -4.45 -2.44 -17.81
N TRP A 87 -4.94 -2.29 -16.58
CA TRP A 87 -4.75 -1.08 -15.78
C TRP A 87 -3.26 -0.80 -15.53
N ALA A 88 -2.50 -1.82 -15.15
CA ALA A 88 -1.07 -1.70 -14.90
C ALA A 88 -0.29 -1.39 -16.18
N TYR A 89 -0.61 -2.06 -17.29
CA TYR A 89 0.00 -1.81 -18.58
C TYR A 89 -0.19 -0.37 -19.05
N GLN A 90 -1.40 0.16 -18.95
CA GLN A 90 -1.73 1.54 -19.36
C GLN A 90 -0.98 2.61 -18.55
N ARG A 91 -0.47 2.27 -17.36
CA ARG A 91 0.20 3.19 -16.42
C ARG A 91 1.69 2.89 -16.24
N ASP A 92 2.24 1.97 -17.04
CA ASP A 92 3.63 1.50 -16.95
C ASP A 92 4.00 0.99 -15.54
N ILE A 93 3.06 0.30 -14.89
CA ILE A 93 3.22 -0.29 -13.56
C ILE A 93 3.60 -1.76 -13.71
N LYS A 94 4.68 -2.17 -13.05
CA LYS A 94 5.13 -3.58 -13.07
C LYS A 94 4.34 -4.40 -12.07
N LEU A 95 3.62 -5.43 -12.53
CA LEU A 95 3.01 -6.41 -11.66
C LEU A 95 4.04 -7.50 -11.30
N LYS A 96 4.29 -7.66 -9.99
CA LYS A 96 5.20 -8.67 -9.43
C LYS A 96 4.38 -9.75 -8.75
N LEU A 97 3.98 -10.76 -9.51
CA LEU A 97 3.26 -11.90 -8.96
C LEU A 97 4.20 -12.78 -8.15
N ILE A 98 3.80 -13.09 -6.93
CA ILE A 98 4.58 -13.92 -6.02
C ILE A 98 4.50 -15.37 -6.49
N GLN A 99 5.66 -16.01 -6.59
CA GLN A 99 5.73 -17.40 -7.00
C GLN A 99 5.19 -18.31 -5.88
N PRO A 100 4.40 -19.34 -6.22
CA PRO A 100 4.01 -20.37 -5.25
C PRO A 100 5.26 -20.95 -4.58
N GLY A 101 5.20 -21.13 -3.25
CA GLY A 101 6.31 -21.69 -2.48
C GLY A 101 7.44 -20.71 -2.10
N LYS A 102 7.36 -19.43 -2.44
CA LYS A 102 8.32 -18.38 -2.00
C LYS A 102 7.68 -17.38 -1.02
N PRO A 103 7.38 -17.78 0.21
CA PRO A 103 6.67 -16.93 1.19
C PRO A 103 7.45 -15.68 1.59
N THR A 104 8.79 -15.70 1.48
CA THR A 104 9.65 -14.57 1.80
C THR A 104 9.42 -13.34 0.92
N GLN A 105 8.94 -13.53 -0.30
CA GLN A 105 8.64 -12.42 -1.23
C GLN A 105 7.47 -11.56 -0.78
N ASN A 106 6.64 -12.05 0.15
CA ASN A 106 5.46 -11.34 0.69
C ASN A 106 5.47 -11.24 2.22
N ALA A 107 6.63 -11.44 2.83
CA ALA A 107 6.73 -11.52 4.29
C ALA A 107 6.18 -10.28 5.00
N PHE A 108 6.38 -9.09 4.43
CA PHE A 108 5.94 -7.86 5.05
C PHE A 108 4.40 -7.75 5.10
N ILE A 109 3.71 -7.92 3.97
CA ILE A 109 2.25 -7.81 3.97
C ILE A 109 1.58 -8.93 4.78
N LYS A 110 2.17 -10.13 4.82
CA LYS A 110 1.69 -11.21 5.69
C LYS A 110 1.83 -10.85 7.17
N SER A 111 2.96 -10.28 7.56
CA SER A 111 3.16 -9.79 8.93
C SER A 111 2.19 -8.66 9.27
N PHE A 112 1.98 -7.73 8.33
CA PHE A 112 0.97 -6.68 8.46
C PHE A 112 -0.44 -7.25 8.63
N ASN A 113 -0.83 -8.18 7.78
CA ASN A 113 -2.14 -8.82 7.84
C ASN A 113 -2.35 -9.62 9.13
N GLY A 114 -1.30 -10.26 9.66
CA GLY A 114 -1.33 -10.90 10.98
C GLY A 114 -1.68 -9.90 12.08
N LYS A 115 -0.96 -8.78 12.15
CA LYS A 115 -1.26 -7.70 13.12
C LYS A 115 -2.65 -7.12 12.93
N PHE A 116 -3.06 -6.86 11.68
CA PHE A 116 -4.39 -6.37 11.39
C PHE A 116 -5.48 -7.33 11.87
N ARG A 117 -5.28 -8.64 11.69
CA ARG A 117 -6.19 -9.65 12.18
C ARG A 117 -6.23 -9.68 13.71
N ASP A 118 -5.08 -9.75 14.35
CA ASP A 118 -4.98 -9.95 15.81
C ASP A 118 -5.44 -8.70 16.57
N GLU A 119 -5.08 -7.51 16.12
CA GLU A 119 -5.27 -6.27 16.87
C GLU A 119 -6.52 -5.48 16.45
N CYS A 120 -7.14 -5.82 15.34
CA CYS A 120 -8.34 -5.14 14.85
C CYS A 120 -9.52 -6.10 14.63
N LEU A 121 -9.34 -7.09 13.74
CA LEU A 121 -10.47 -7.94 13.36
C LEU A 121 -10.91 -8.85 14.52
N SER A 122 -9.97 -9.47 15.23
CA SER A 122 -10.26 -10.37 16.35
C SER A 122 -10.73 -9.64 17.61
N GLU A 123 -10.43 -8.35 17.74
CA GLU A 123 -10.82 -7.54 18.91
C GLU A 123 -12.22 -6.92 18.79
N HIS A 124 -12.84 -6.99 17.60
CA HIS A 124 -14.10 -6.31 17.34
C HIS A 124 -15.15 -7.22 16.73
N TRP A 125 -16.38 -7.08 17.22
CA TRP A 125 -17.59 -7.62 16.59
C TRP A 125 -18.25 -6.50 15.78
N PHE A 126 -18.13 -6.56 14.46
CA PHE A 126 -18.71 -5.53 13.59
C PHE A 126 -20.20 -5.80 13.36
N TYR A 127 -21.05 -4.88 13.74
CA TYR A 127 -22.50 -5.00 13.52
C TYR A 127 -22.92 -4.56 12.10
N SER A 128 -22.12 -3.74 11.44
CA SER A 128 -22.37 -3.26 10.08
C SER A 128 -21.09 -3.03 9.31
N LEU A 129 -21.22 -2.98 7.98
CA LEU A 129 -20.09 -2.63 7.10
C LEU A 129 -19.59 -1.21 7.37
N ALA A 130 -20.48 -0.29 7.70
CA ALA A 130 -20.11 1.10 8.04
C ALA A 130 -19.27 1.15 9.32
N GLU A 131 -19.67 0.42 10.36
CA GLU A 131 -18.89 0.32 11.59
C GLU A 131 -17.52 -0.34 11.33
N ALA A 132 -17.47 -1.44 10.58
CA ALA A 132 -16.22 -2.09 10.21
C ALA A 132 -15.25 -1.09 9.53
N ARG A 133 -15.74 -0.31 8.58
CA ARG A 133 -14.95 0.72 7.89
C ARG A 133 -14.39 1.77 8.86
N ILE A 134 -15.20 2.26 9.79
CA ILE A 134 -14.78 3.29 10.77
C ILE A 134 -13.69 2.72 11.69
N ARG A 135 -13.89 1.53 12.25
CA ARG A 135 -12.94 0.92 13.19
C ARG A 135 -11.63 0.52 12.50
N ILE A 136 -11.71 -0.04 11.31
CA ILE A 136 -10.54 -0.42 10.52
C ILE A 136 -9.75 0.84 10.10
N ALA A 137 -10.43 1.92 9.70
CA ALA A 137 -9.77 3.18 9.39
C ALA A 137 -9.07 3.80 10.62
N ALA A 138 -9.68 3.70 11.80
CA ALA A 138 -9.08 4.15 13.06
C ALA A 138 -7.83 3.32 13.41
N TRP A 139 -7.90 1.97 13.30
CA TRP A 139 -6.74 1.10 13.50
C TRP A 139 -5.61 1.40 12.51
N ARG A 140 -5.93 1.59 11.21
CA ARG A 140 -4.94 1.93 10.18
C ARG A 140 -4.24 3.26 10.49
N ARG A 141 -4.97 4.25 10.99
CA ARG A 141 -4.39 5.54 11.41
C ARG A 141 -3.44 5.34 12.58
N ASP A 142 -3.86 4.62 13.61
CA ASP A 142 -3.02 4.28 14.76
C ASP A 142 -1.75 3.53 14.34
N TYR A 143 -1.87 2.55 13.46
CA TYR A 143 -0.73 1.82 12.89
C TYR A 143 0.28 2.76 12.21
N ASN A 144 -0.19 3.72 11.42
CA ASN A 144 0.67 4.63 10.69
C ASN A 144 1.30 5.71 11.58
N GLU A 145 0.57 6.22 12.56
CA GLU A 145 0.93 7.43 13.31
C GLU A 145 1.57 7.15 14.67
N HIS A 146 1.26 6.00 15.29
CA HIS A 146 1.66 5.77 16.68
C HIS A 146 2.49 4.49 16.91
N ARG A 147 2.71 3.66 15.88
CA ARG A 147 3.43 2.40 16.06
C ARG A 147 4.83 2.44 15.48
N PRO A 148 5.87 2.41 16.33
CA PRO A 148 7.25 2.34 15.87
C PRO A 148 7.56 0.98 15.22
N HIS A 149 8.36 1.01 14.17
CA HIS A 149 8.82 -0.20 13.47
C HIS A 149 10.36 -0.27 13.47
N SER A 150 10.91 -1.38 13.96
CA SER A 150 12.37 -1.59 14.00
C SER A 150 13.00 -1.55 12.61
N ALA A 151 12.29 -2.03 11.59
CA ALA A 151 12.77 -2.03 10.20
C ALA A 151 12.99 -0.63 9.61
N ILE A 152 12.45 0.41 10.21
CA ILE A 152 12.58 1.82 9.80
C ILE A 152 13.14 2.70 10.93
N GLY A 153 14.04 2.13 11.75
CA GLY A 153 14.74 2.86 12.80
C GLY A 153 13.86 3.25 13.99
N ASN A 154 12.87 2.43 14.33
CA ASN A 154 11.89 2.68 15.40
C ASN A 154 11.07 3.97 15.22
N LEU A 155 10.98 4.47 14.00
CA LEU A 155 10.01 5.51 13.64
C LEU A 155 8.64 4.89 13.36
N THR A 156 7.61 5.71 13.45
CA THR A 156 6.31 5.33 12.89
C THR A 156 6.36 5.40 11.35
N PRO A 157 5.52 4.64 10.64
CA PRO A 157 5.44 4.74 9.19
C PRO A 157 5.23 6.16 8.67
N ALA A 158 4.39 6.95 9.36
CA ALA A 158 4.11 8.34 8.99
C ALA A 158 5.33 9.24 9.15
N GLU A 159 6.05 9.14 10.27
CA GLU A 159 7.29 9.88 10.52
C GLU A 159 8.37 9.54 9.50
N PHE A 160 8.59 8.25 9.24
CA PHE A 160 9.56 7.81 8.25
C PHE A 160 9.21 8.32 6.85
N ALA A 161 7.95 8.21 6.43
CA ALA A 161 7.50 8.69 5.14
C ALA A 161 7.62 10.22 5.00
N ALA A 162 7.38 10.97 6.09
CA ALA A 162 7.55 12.42 6.10
C ALA A 162 9.03 12.83 5.97
N SER A 163 9.90 12.23 6.77
CA SER A 163 11.36 12.49 6.72
C SER A 163 11.96 12.17 5.35
N TRP A 164 11.53 11.06 4.74
CA TRP A 164 11.95 10.68 3.40
C TRP A 164 11.53 11.71 2.34
N ARG A 165 10.28 12.18 2.38
CA ARG A 165 9.80 13.21 1.45
C ARG A 165 10.58 14.51 1.56
N THR A 166 10.84 14.99 2.78
CA THR A 166 11.64 16.18 3.04
C THR A 166 13.06 16.03 2.47
N ARG A 167 13.70 14.90 2.71
CA ARG A 167 15.04 14.60 2.18
C ARG A 167 15.08 14.60 0.65
N GLN A 168 14.06 14.02 0.01
CA GLN A 168 13.96 14.01 -1.45
C GLN A 168 13.76 15.42 -2.02
N GLN A 169 13.02 16.28 -1.35
CA GLN A 169 12.83 17.68 -1.75
C GLN A 169 14.15 18.47 -1.64
N GLN A 170 14.89 18.30 -0.55
CA GLN A 170 16.20 18.92 -0.37
C GLN A 170 17.20 18.51 -1.46
N LEU A 171 17.32 17.22 -1.74
CA LEU A 171 18.18 16.70 -2.80
C LEU A 171 17.81 17.24 -4.19
N LYS A 172 16.53 17.45 -4.46
CA LYS A 172 16.08 18.07 -5.71
C LYS A 172 16.49 19.54 -5.81
N GLN A 173 16.38 20.29 -4.72
CA GLN A 173 16.78 21.70 -4.66
C GLN A 173 18.29 21.85 -4.83
N GLU A 174 19.08 21.02 -4.14
CA GLU A 174 20.55 21.04 -4.27
C GLU A 174 21.01 20.76 -5.71
N LYS A 175 20.37 19.80 -6.40
CA LYS A 175 20.66 19.51 -7.81
C LYS A 175 20.31 20.67 -8.75
N LEU A 176 19.22 21.38 -8.49
CA LEU A 176 18.83 22.56 -9.27
C LEU A 176 19.80 23.72 -9.11
N ILE A 177 20.40 23.90 -7.93
CA ILE A 177 21.36 24.95 -7.62
C ILE A 177 22.75 24.59 -8.17
N SER A 178 23.11 23.30 -8.19
CA SER A 178 24.43 22.83 -8.64
C SER A 178 24.56 22.64 -10.15
N THR A 179 23.50 22.87 -10.93
CA THR A 179 23.61 22.91 -12.41
C THR A 179 23.95 24.33 -12.83
N PRO A 180 25.23 24.63 -13.22
CA PRO A 180 25.56 25.94 -13.71
C PRO A 180 24.81 26.21 -15.01
N GLY A 181 24.11 27.33 -15.09
CA GLY A 181 23.46 27.76 -16.32
C GLY A 181 24.45 27.78 -17.46
N LEU A 182 24.16 27.03 -18.50
CA LEU A 182 24.73 27.25 -19.81
C LEU A 182 24.18 28.61 -20.33
N THR A 183 24.87 29.69 -19.96
CA THR A 183 24.72 30.96 -20.66
C THR A 183 25.52 30.87 -21.95
N ASN A 184 24.80 30.85 -23.04
CA ASN A 184 25.30 31.42 -24.32
C ASN A 184 24.52 32.66 -24.58
#